data_9925b1ab6f797c17c88361f508b0a0e2
#
_entry.id   9925b1ab6f797c17c88361f508b0a0e2
#
_cell.length_a   1.000
_cell.length_b   1.000
_cell.length_c   1.000
_cell.angle_alpha   90.00
_cell.angle_beta   90.00
_cell.angle_gamma   90.00
#
_symmetry.space_group_name_H-M   'P 1'
#
loop_
_entity.id
_entity.type
_entity.pdbx_description
1 polymer ?
#
loop_
_entity_poly.entity_id
_entity_poly.type
_entity_poly.pdbx_seq_one_letter_code
_entity_poly.pdbx_strand_id
1 'polypeptide(L)'
;KLGLALNCEIERYNYFATENDAQIFYDELVYSILNQACVPNSPQWFNTGLYEVYGIAGKPQGHYFVDPKSNLLQRSTSAYERPQPHACFILSVDDDLVNEGGIMDLWVREARIFKYGSGVGTNYSSIRGEGEKLSGGGSSSGLMSFLKIGDRAAGAIKSGGTTRRAAKMVCLDLDHPEIIDFVNWKVEEEKKVAALIAAGYPSDYEGEAYRTVSGQNSNNSVRVPNNFFKTLDENGDWELKARSDGRTMKTVKAQALWDQINYAAWRCADPGTQYDTTINEWHTCPEG
;
A
#
# COMPACT_ATOMS: atom_id res chain seq x y z
N LYS A 1 -2.74 -28.51 4.11
CA LYS A 1 -2.61 -27.46 5.14
C LYS A 1 -3.94 -27.17 5.81
N LEU A 2 -4.97 -26.81 5.05
CA LEU A 2 -6.29 -26.44 5.59
C LEU A 2 -6.96 -27.60 6.34
N GLY A 3 -6.98 -28.80 5.80
CA GLY A 3 -7.62 -29.94 6.45
C GLY A 3 -6.98 -30.35 7.77
N LEU A 4 -5.66 -30.30 7.85
CA LEU A 4 -4.94 -30.57 9.09
C LEU A 4 -5.11 -29.45 10.12
N ALA A 5 -5.15 -28.18 9.67
CA ALA A 5 -5.42 -27.05 10.54
C ALA A 5 -6.82 -27.10 11.14
N LEU A 6 -7.84 -27.51 10.36
CA LEU A 6 -9.21 -27.68 10.85
C LEU A 6 -9.33 -28.72 11.96
N ASN A 7 -8.67 -29.86 11.84
CA ASN A 7 -8.65 -30.87 12.90
C ASN A 7 -8.04 -30.32 14.20
N CYS A 8 -6.96 -29.56 14.13
CA CYS A 8 -6.40 -28.87 15.29
C CYS A 8 -7.36 -27.84 15.90
N GLU A 9 -8.16 -27.16 15.11
CA GLU A 9 -9.10 -26.12 15.56
C GLU A 9 -10.30 -26.71 16.31
N ILE A 10 -10.80 -27.90 15.92
CA ILE A 10 -11.90 -28.58 16.65
C ILE A 10 -11.47 -28.85 18.10
N GLU A 11 -10.28 -29.39 18.31
CA GLU A 11 -9.80 -29.76 19.63
C GLU A 11 -9.40 -28.55 20.48
N ARG A 12 -8.86 -27.49 19.85
CA ARG A 12 -8.26 -26.35 20.55
C ARG A 12 -9.21 -25.18 20.78
N TYR A 13 -10.06 -24.86 19.81
CA TYR A 13 -10.72 -23.55 19.74
C TYR A 13 -12.24 -23.63 19.64
N ASN A 14 -12.79 -24.82 19.48
CA ASN A 14 -14.22 -25.07 19.49
C ASN A 14 -15.02 -24.22 18.48
N TYR A 15 -14.47 -23.97 17.29
CA TYR A 15 -15.14 -23.24 16.21
C TYR A 15 -16.26 -24.05 15.56
N PHE A 16 -16.22 -25.36 15.68
CA PHE A 16 -17.22 -26.28 15.15
C PHE A 16 -17.92 -27.01 16.32
N ALA A 17 -19.21 -27.19 16.20
CA ALA A 17 -19.99 -27.89 17.23
C ALA A 17 -19.68 -29.40 17.27
N THR A 18 -19.37 -29.97 16.10
CA THR A 18 -19.04 -31.40 15.95
C THR A 18 -17.88 -31.59 14.94
N GLU A 19 -17.24 -32.76 15.00
CA GLU A 19 -16.25 -33.15 13.97
C GLU A 19 -16.87 -33.20 12.56
N ASN A 20 -18.14 -33.56 12.47
CA ASN A 20 -18.85 -33.59 11.19
C ASN A 20 -19.00 -32.18 10.59
N ASP A 21 -19.25 -31.15 11.39
CA ASP A 21 -19.33 -29.77 10.92
C ASP A 21 -17.97 -29.31 10.35
N ALA A 22 -16.89 -29.69 10.99
CA ALA A 22 -15.55 -29.40 10.49
C ALA A 22 -15.23 -30.13 9.17
N GLN A 23 -15.66 -31.39 9.04
CA GLN A 23 -15.49 -32.14 7.80
C GLN A 23 -16.34 -31.54 6.67
N ILE A 24 -17.59 -31.17 6.93
CA ILE A 24 -18.45 -30.48 5.95
C ILE A 24 -17.78 -29.18 5.47
N PHE A 25 -17.31 -28.35 6.40
CA PHE A 25 -16.62 -27.10 6.05
C PHE A 25 -15.38 -27.36 5.19
N TYR A 26 -14.59 -28.39 5.52
CA TYR A 26 -13.44 -28.77 4.72
C TYR A 26 -13.84 -29.18 3.29
N ASP A 27 -14.84 -30.03 3.15
CA ASP A 27 -15.30 -30.55 1.86
C ASP A 27 -15.88 -29.43 0.98
N GLU A 28 -16.67 -28.53 1.55
CA GLU A 28 -17.23 -27.36 0.86
C GLU A 28 -16.15 -26.38 0.43
N LEU A 29 -15.14 -26.13 1.28
CA LEU A 29 -14.03 -25.25 0.95
C LEU A 29 -13.17 -25.84 -0.17
N VAL A 30 -12.87 -27.15 -0.12
CA VAL A 30 -12.13 -27.86 -1.18
C VAL A 30 -12.92 -27.82 -2.49
N TYR A 31 -14.22 -28.07 -2.44
CA TYR A 31 -15.11 -27.98 -3.60
C TYR A 31 -15.09 -26.60 -4.21
N SER A 32 -15.23 -25.56 -3.40
CA SER A 32 -15.23 -24.17 -3.83
C SER A 32 -13.88 -23.75 -4.48
N ILE A 33 -12.76 -24.17 -3.92
CA ILE A 33 -11.43 -23.90 -4.48
C ILE A 33 -11.22 -24.65 -5.80
N LEU A 34 -11.58 -25.92 -5.87
CA LEU A 34 -11.42 -26.74 -7.09
C LEU A 34 -12.30 -26.26 -8.24
N ASN A 35 -13.49 -25.75 -7.93
CA ASN A 35 -14.38 -25.17 -8.92
C ASN A 35 -14.12 -23.69 -9.21
N GLN A 36 -13.04 -23.11 -8.65
CA GLN A 36 -12.64 -21.71 -8.84
C GLN A 36 -13.72 -20.70 -8.39
N ALA A 37 -14.58 -21.09 -7.45
CA ALA A 37 -15.58 -20.20 -6.87
C ALA A 37 -14.96 -19.24 -5.84
N CYS A 38 -13.91 -19.67 -5.15
CA CYS A 38 -13.10 -18.84 -4.25
C CYS A 38 -11.64 -19.29 -4.24
N VAL A 39 -10.77 -18.40 -3.76
CA VAL A 39 -9.37 -18.70 -3.55
C VAL A 39 -8.83 -17.90 -2.35
N PRO A 40 -8.08 -18.49 -1.43
CA PRO A 40 -7.39 -17.75 -0.39
C PRO A 40 -6.39 -16.76 -0.97
N ASN A 41 -6.23 -15.61 -0.31
CA ASN A 41 -5.20 -14.63 -0.71
C ASN A 41 -3.78 -15.16 -0.48
N SER A 42 -2.77 -14.48 -1.06
CA SER A 42 -1.39 -14.93 -1.03
C SER A 42 -0.83 -15.17 0.39
N PRO A 43 -1.02 -14.29 1.39
CA PRO A 43 -0.55 -14.55 2.75
C PRO A 43 -1.16 -15.79 3.39
N GLN A 44 -2.43 -16.10 3.13
CA GLN A 44 -3.07 -17.34 3.59
C GLN A 44 -2.42 -18.57 2.95
N TRP A 45 -2.15 -18.53 1.64
CA TRP A 45 -1.43 -19.62 0.95
C TRP A 45 -0.02 -19.84 1.50
N PHE A 46 0.72 -18.75 1.75
CA PHE A 46 2.12 -18.85 2.17
C PHE A 46 2.26 -19.23 3.64
N ASN A 47 1.46 -18.66 4.52
CA ASN A 47 1.72 -18.67 5.96
C ASN A 47 0.84 -19.60 6.76
N THR A 48 -0.40 -19.90 6.30
CA THR A 48 -1.35 -20.73 7.05
C THR A 48 -0.83 -22.15 7.26
N GLY A 49 -0.89 -22.59 8.50
CA GLY A 49 -0.53 -23.96 8.91
C GLY A 49 0.98 -24.24 8.97
N LEU A 50 1.85 -23.26 8.71
CA LEU A 50 3.30 -23.47 8.82
C LEU A 50 3.70 -23.83 10.26
N TYR A 51 3.25 -23.05 11.22
CA TYR A 51 3.57 -23.25 12.64
C TYR A 51 2.81 -24.43 13.24
N GLU A 52 1.48 -24.40 13.14
CA GLU A 52 0.62 -25.36 13.84
C GLU A 52 0.65 -26.78 13.22
N VAL A 53 0.84 -26.90 11.91
CA VAL A 53 0.78 -28.19 11.21
C VAL A 53 2.15 -28.74 10.89
N TYR A 54 3.08 -27.88 10.47
CA TYR A 54 4.41 -28.35 10.04
C TYR A 54 5.51 -28.04 11.06
N GLY A 55 5.21 -27.39 12.19
CA GLY A 55 6.20 -27.03 13.20
C GLY A 55 7.25 -26.02 12.75
N ILE A 56 6.98 -25.30 11.64
CA ILE A 56 7.92 -24.33 11.10
C ILE A 56 7.82 -23.05 11.93
N ALA A 57 8.89 -22.74 12.66
CA ALA A 57 9.01 -21.52 13.44
C ALA A 57 9.95 -20.50 12.77
N GLY A 58 9.73 -19.22 13.07
CA GLY A 58 10.59 -18.12 12.66
C GLY A 58 10.80 -17.12 13.80
N LYS A 59 11.78 -16.23 13.70
CA LYS A 59 12.01 -15.21 14.71
C LYS A 59 10.76 -14.36 14.92
N PRO A 60 10.34 -14.07 16.19
CA PRO A 60 9.19 -13.24 16.48
C PRO A 60 9.28 -11.89 15.77
N GLN A 61 8.15 -11.41 15.25
CA GLN A 61 8.06 -10.11 14.56
C GLN A 61 7.35 -9.04 15.41
N GLY A 62 6.91 -9.43 16.60
CA GLY A 62 6.25 -8.54 17.53
C GLY A 62 4.75 -8.36 17.28
N HIS A 63 4.13 -9.18 16.42
CA HIS A 63 2.68 -9.15 16.25
C HIS A 63 1.96 -9.79 17.44
N TYR A 64 0.71 -9.39 17.61
CA TYR A 64 -0.16 -9.85 18.67
C TYR A 64 -1.37 -10.57 18.10
N PHE A 65 -1.93 -11.48 18.88
CA PHE A 65 -3.19 -12.15 18.60
C PHE A 65 -4.00 -12.31 19.90
N VAL A 66 -5.30 -12.46 19.79
CA VAL A 66 -6.16 -12.82 20.91
C VAL A 66 -6.15 -14.34 21.05
N ASP A 67 -5.67 -14.85 22.19
CA ASP A 67 -5.70 -16.28 22.46
C ASP A 67 -7.17 -16.72 22.69
N PRO A 68 -7.71 -17.63 21.87
CA PRO A 68 -9.12 -17.99 21.91
C PRO A 68 -9.53 -18.75 23.19
N LYS A 69 -8.58 -19.30 23.95
CA LYS A 69 -8.87 -19.96 25.22
C LYS A 69 -8.95 -18.98 26.39
N SER A 70 -8.00 -18.07 26.47
CA SER A 70 -7.92 -17.10 27.56
C SER A 70 -8.63 -15.78 27.26
N ASN A 71 -8.97 -15.50 26.01
CA ASN A 71 -9.45 -14.21 25.50
C ASN A 71 -8.51 -13.03 25.84
N LEU A 72 -7.23 -13.31 26.09
CA LEU A 72 -6.24 -12.29 26.37
C LEU A 72 -5.38 -12.00 25.16
N LEU A 73 -4.97 -10.75 25.04
CA LEU A 73 -3.99 -10.35 24.03
C LEU A 73 -2.62 -10.95 24.34
N GLN A 74 -2.10 -11.76 23.45
CA GLN A 74 -0.78 -12.38 23.56
C GLN A 74 0.14 -11.92 22.44
N ARG A 75 1.42 -11.79 22.78
CA ARG A 75 2.46 -11.53 21.78
C ARG A 75 2.93 -12.86 21.20
N SER A 76 2.97 -12.96 19.89
CA SER A 76 3.45 -14.16 19.23
C SER A 76 4.92 -14.47 19.52
N THR A 77 5.23 -15.73 19.70
CA THR A 77 6.59 -16.26 19.92
C THR A 77 7.27 -16.65 18.62
N SER A 78 6.52 -16.73 17.51
CA SER A 78 7.02 -17.08 16.18
C SER A 78 6.39 -16.21 15.11
N ALA A 79 7.14 -15.95 14.04
CA ALA A 79 6.65 -15.23 12.86
C ALA A 79 5.44 -15.91 12.19
N TYR A 80 5.31 -17.23 12.35
CA TYR A 80 4.27 -18.06 11.73
C TYR A 80 3.20 -18.54 12.70
N GLU A 81 3.31 -18.19 13.98
CA GLU A 81 2.26 -18.38 14.98
C GLU A 81 1.20 -17.30 14.79
N ARG A 82 -0.03 -17.68 14.44
CA ARG A 82 -1.11 -16.74 14.16
C ARG A 82 -0.70 -15.61 13.22
N PRO A 83 -0.17 -15.94 12.02
CA PRO A 83 0.31 -14.93 11.09
C PRO A 83 -0.86 -14.12 10.53
N GLN A 84 -0.57 -12.90 10.08
CA GLN A 84 -1.55 -12.05 9.41
C GLN A 84 -2.08 -12.72 8.13
N PRO A 85 -3.41 -12.91 8.00
CA PRO A 85 -4.00 -13.54 6.84
C PRO A 85 -4.35 -12.54 5.72
N HIS A 86 -4.24 -11.24 5.97
CA HIS A 86 -4.68 -10.19 5.06
C HIS A 86 -3.64 -9.90 3.98
N ALA A 87 -4.13 -9.68 2.75
CA ALA A 87 -3.28 -9.40 1.61
C ALA A 87 -2.74 -7.97 1.59
N CYS A 88 -3.52 -7.01 2.08
CA CYS A 88 -3.19 -5.60 2.04
C CYS A 88 -3.56 -4.90 3.34
N PHE A 89 -2.76 -3.88 3.67
CA PHE A 89 -2.94 -3.02 4.83
C PHE A 89 -2.98 -1.57 4.42
N ILE A 90 -3.84 -0.79 5.06
CA ILE A 90 -3.82 0.66 4.97
C ILE A 90 -3.01 1.18 6.16
N LEU A 91 -2.00 1.99 5.88
CA LEU A 91 -1.18 2.65 6.89
C LEU A 91 -1.37 4.17 6.82
N SER A 92 -1.32 4.81 7.96
CA SER A 92 -1.22 6.26 8.08
C SER A 92 0.24 6.70 8.19
N VAL A 93 0.48 7.97 7.88
CA VAL A 93 1.77 8.63 8.06
C VAL A 93 1.56 10.05 8.57
N ASP A 94 2.31 10.44 9.57
CA ASP A 94 2.35 11.79 10.10
C ASP A 94 3.47 12.60 9.44
N ASP A 95 3.29 13.92 9.38
CA ASP A 95 4.30 14.83 8.85
C ASP A 95 5.45 15.05 9.86
N ASP A 96 6.09 13.96 10.21
CA ASP A 96 7.25 13.86 11.07
C ASP A 96 8.31 12.98 10.43
N LEU A 97 9.58 13.29 10.63
CA LEU A 97 10.65 12.54 9.96
C LEU A 97 10.91 11.17 10.61
N VAL A 98 11.08 11.14 11.95
CA VAL A 98 11.67 9.97 12.64
C VAL A 98 10.85 9.41 13.79
N ASN A 99 9.90 10.18 14.34
CA ASN A 99 9.09 9.73 15.46
C ASN A 99 8.12 8.62 15.05
N GLU A 100 7.52 7.95 16.05
CA GLU A 100 6.47 6.96 15.83
C GLU A 100 5.33 7.56 15.00
N GLY A 101 4.88 6.83 13.99
CA GLY A 101 3.90 7.32 13.02
C GLY A 101 4.48 8.13 11.86
N GLY A 102 5.73 8.58 11.96
CA GLY A 102 6.38 9.41 10.95
C GLY A 102 6.92 8.64 9.73
N ILE A 103 7.58 9.37 8.85
CA ILE A 103 8.00 8.90 7.52
C ILE A 103 8.97 7.70 7.62
N MET A 104 10.00 7.77 8.48
CA MET A 104 10.97 6.68 8.61
C MET A 104 10.36 5.47 9.32
N ASP A 105 9.48 5.67 10.30
CA ASP A 105 8.74 4.59 10.93
C ASP A 105 7.81 3.88 9.93
N LEU A 106 7.16 4.62 9.03
CA LEU A 106 6.37 4.04 7.96
C LEU A 106 7.20 3.05 7.13
N TRP A 107 8.43 3.38 6.74
CA TRP A 107 9.28 2.45 5.97
C TRP A 107 9.60 1.17 6.74
N VAL A 108 9.76 1.25 8.05
CA VAL A 108 9.96 0.07 8.90
C VAL A 108 8.70 -0.79 8.96
N ARG A 109 7.52 -0.19 9.11
CA ARG A 109 6.23 -0.90 9.12
C ARG A 109 5.96 -1.57 7.77
N GLU A 110 6.17 -0.86 6.65
CA GLU A 110 6.06 -1.40 5.30
C GLU A 110 7.00 -2.60 5.09
N ALA A 111 8.26 -2.48 5.49
CA ALA A 111 9.24 -3.55 5.35
C ALA A 111 8.82 -4.84 6.07
N ARG A 112 8.22 -4.72 7.27
CA ARG A 112 7.67 -5.86 8.01
C ARG A 112 6.51 -6.52 7.25
N ILE A 113 5.59 -5.73 6.72
CA ILE A 113 4.43 -6.21 5.98
C ILE A 113 4.86 -6.90 4.68
N PHE A 114 5.75 -6.28 3.90
CA PHE A 114 6.28 -6.85 2.66
C PHE A 114 6.99 -8.18 2.89
N LYS A 115 7.76 -8.29 3.97
CA LYS A 115 8.48 -9.52 4.31
C LYS A 115 7.56 -10.73 4.40
N TYR A 116 6.32 -10.57 4.83
CA TYR A 116 5.34 -11.66 4.99
C TYR A 116 4.34 -11.79 3.83
N GLY A 117 4.58 -11.09 2.73
CA GLY A 117 3.83 -11.28 1.50
C GLY A 117 2.62 -10.40 1.32
N SER A 118 2.36 -9.48 2.25
CA SER A 118 1.26 -8.53 2.17
C SER A 118 1.68 -7.23 1.49
N GLY A 119 0.70 -6.48 0.95
CA GLY A 119 0.87 -5.16 0.36
C GLY A 119 0.46 -4.04 1.32
N VAL A 120 0.82 -2.82 0.97
CA VAL A 120 0.51 -1.61 1.75
C VAL A 120 -0.03 -0.52 0.86
N GLY A 121 -1.03 0.22 1.34
CA GLY A 121 -1.49 1.48 0.78
C GLY A 121 -1.42 2.59 1.82
N THR A 122 -0.93 3.76 1.42
CA THR A 122 -0.82 4.93 2.31
C THR A 122 -1.22 6.20 1.56
N ASN A 123 -2.03 7.04 2.21
CA ASN A 123 -2.28 8.40 1.77
C ASN A 123 -1.20 9.32 2.36
N TYR A 124 -0.42 9.95 1.49
CA TYR A 124 0.71 10.81 1.87
C TYR A 124 0.35 12.29 1.93
N SER A 125 -0.93 12.63 1.82
CA SER A 125 -1.39 14.02 1.71
C SER A 125 -1.16 14.85 2.96
N SER A 126 -0.89 14.24 4.11
CA SER A 126 -0.50 14.93 5.33
C SER A 126 0.92 15.52 5.27
N ILE A 127 1.80 14.94 4.45
CA ILE A 127 3.20 15.37 4.35
C ILE A 127 3.27 16.70 3.63
N ARG A 128 3.98 17.66 4.22
CA ARG A 128 4.15 19.00 3.63
C ARG A 128 4.92 18.98 2.32
N GLY A 129 4.56 19.91 1.43
CA GLY A 129 5.23 20.09 0.15
C GLY A 129 6.58 20.80 0.25
N GLU A 130 7.29 20.82 -0.88
CA GLU A 130 8.56 21.54 -1.00
C GLU A 130 8.41 23.03 -0.68
N GLY A 131 9.35 23.57 0.09
CA GLY A 131 9.37 24.98 0.47
C GLY A 131 8.45 25.36 1.63
N GLU A 132 7.60 24.49 2.14
CA GLU A 132 6.84 24.75 3.36
C GLU A 132 7.77 24.83 4.58
N LYS A 133 7.44 25.71 5.54
CA LYS A 133 8.30 25.97 6.69
C LYS A 133 8.37 24.79 7.65
N LEU A 134 9.57 24.52 8.18
CA LEU A 134 9.79 23.60 9.27
C LEU A 134 9.69 24.30 10.62
N SER A 135 9.23 23.59 11.66
CA SER A 135 9.10 24.11 13.02
C SER A 135 10.42 24.59 13.63
N GLY A 136 11.54 23.95 13.27
CA GLY A 136 12.89 24.29 13.71
C GLY A 136 13.60 25.36 12.85
N GLY A 137 12.91 25.95 11.87
CA GLY A 137 13.49 26.85 10.86
C GLY A 137 13.95 26.09 9.61
N GLY A 138 14.03 26.78 8.48
CA GLY A 138 14.29 26.18 7.17
C GLY A 138 13.00 25.77 6.46
N SER A 139 13.15 25.02 5.36
CA SER A 139 12.03 24.60 4.50
C SER A 139 12.10 23.10 4.19
N SER A 140 10.94 22.52 3.94
CA SER A 140 10.78 21.13 3.55
C SER A 140 11.42 20.85 2.18
N SER A 141 12.02 19.66 2.04
CA SER A 141 12.50 19.13 0.75
C SER A 141 11.36 18.53 -0.09
N GLY A 142 10.14 18.53 0.44
CA GLY A 142 8.96 18.07 -0.24
C GLY A 142 8.70 16.57 -0.16
N LEU A 143 7.44 16.23 -0.43
CA LEU A 143 6.94 14.85 -0.43
C LEU A 143 7.68 13.98 -1.46
N MET A 144 7.91 14.49 -2.68
CA MET A 144 8.51 13.71 -3.77
C MET A 144 9.91 13.18 -3.40
N SER A 145 10.66 13.89 -2.56
CA SER A 145 11.95 13.42 -2.06
C SER A 145 11.81 12.14 -1.21
N PHE A 146 10.82 12.10 -0.34
CA PHE A 146 10.56 10.93 0.53
C PHE A 146 9.92 9.77 -0.23
N LEU A 147 9.05 10.03 -1.20
CA LEU A 147 8.47 8.97 -2.03
C LEU A 147 9.55 8.19 -2.80
N LYS A 148 10.60 8.85 -3.27
CA LYS A 148 11.74 8.20 -3.93
C LYS A 148 12.49 7.25 -2.99
N ILE A 149 12.63 7.58 -1.71
CA ILE A 149 13.21 6.69 -0.70
C ILE A 149 12.35 5.45 -0.52
N GLY A 150 11.04 5.64 -0.31
CA GLY A 150 10.08 4.54 -0.12
C GLY A 150 9.97 3.62 -1.34
N ASP A 151 10.03 4.17 -2.55
CA ASP A 151 10.06 3.40 -3.80
C ASP A 151 11.31 2.49 -3.86
N ARG A 152 12.47 3.03 -3.53
CA ARG A 152 13.73 2.24 -3.49
C ARG A 152 13.70 1.17 -2.40
N ALA A 153 13.18 1.49 -1.22
CA ALA A 153 13.03 0.53 -0.14
C ALA A 153 12.11 -0.64 -0.56
N ALA A 154 10.96 -0.35 -1.16
CA ALA A 154 10.05 -1.36 -1.68
C ALA A 154 10.70 -2.22 -2.78
N GLY A 155 11.50 -1.63 -3.67
CA GLY A 155 12.23 -2.35 -4.71
C GLY A 155 13.29 -3.32 -4.18
N ALA A 156 13.89 -3.02 -3.02
CA ALA A 156 14.89 -3.87 -2.40
C ALA A 156 14.27 -5.09 -1.66
N ILE A 157 13.00 -5.02 -1.28
CA ILE A 157 12.34 -6.05 -0.46
C ILE A 157 11.55 -7.00 -1.36
N LYS A 158 11.89 -8.29 -1.31
CA LYS A 158 11.13 -9.35 -1.98
C LYS A 158 9.97 -9.80 -1.11
N SER A 159 8.75 -9.69 -1.65
CA SER A 159 7.52 -10.05 -0.95
C SER A 159 7.52 -11.52 -0.53
N GLY A 160 7.29 -11.80 0.75
CA GLY A 160 7.24 -13.17 1.30
C GLY A 160 8.53 -13.97 1.12
N GLY A 161 9.67 -13.33 0.91
CA GLY A 161 10.94 -14.03 0.63
C GLY A 161 11.00 -14.71 -0.73
N THR A 162 10.06 -14.41 -1.62
CA THR A 162 9.97 -14.93 -2.99
C THR A 162 10.60 -13.97 -4.01
N THR A 163 10.46 -14.26 -5.30
CA THR A 163 10.86 -13.36 -6.39
C THR A 163 9.86 -12.23 -6.63
N ARG A 164 8.68 -12.26 -5.99
CA ARG A 164 7.63 -11.26 -6.16
C ARG A 164 8.06 -9.91 -5.57
N ARG A 165 7.79 -8.82 -6.29
CA ARG A 165 8.03 -7.45 -5.78
C ARG A 165 7.06 -7.10 -4.66
N ALA A 166 7.47 -6.22 -3.76
CA ALA A 166 6.59 -5.62 -2.76
C ALA A 166 5.43 -4.86 -3.44
N ALA A 167 4.23 -5.00 -2.90
CA ALA A 167 3.05 -4.31 -3.40
C ALA A 167 2.81 -3.04 -2.58
N LYS A 168 3.10 -1.88 -3.17
CA LYS A 168 2.96 -0.57 -2.54
C LYS A 168 2.00 0.31 -3.35
N MET A 169 1.03 0.93 -2.68
CA MET A 169 0.20 2.00 -3.23
C MET A 169 0.49 3.31 -2.53
N VAL A 170 0.62 4.37 -3.32
CA VAL A 170 0.79 5.76 -2.86
C VAL A 170 -0.41 6.55 -3.31
N CYS A 171 -1.15 7.12 -2.37
CA CYS A 171 -2.27 8.02 -2.65
C CYS A 171 -1.89 9.46 -2.34
N LEU A 172 -2.39 10.40 -3.14
CA LEU A 172 -2.22 11.82 -2.93
C LEU A 172 -3.51 12.58 -3.25
N ASP A 173 -3.90 13.49 -2.35
CA ASP A 173 -5.07 14.35 -2.55
C ASP A 173 -4.78 15.39 -3.64
N LEU A 174 -5.79 15.68 -4.42
CA LEU A 174 -5.65 16.50 -5.62
C LEU A 174 -5.28 17.97 -5.33
N ASP A 175 -5.47 18.43 -4.10
CA ASP A 175 -5.10 19.77 -3.66
C ASP A 175 -3.69 19.86 -3.04
N HIS A 176 -2.90 18.77 -3.09
CA HIS A 176 -1.54 18.78 -2.57
C HIS A 176 -0.62 19.69 -3.40
N PRO A 177 0.31 20.46 -2.77
CA PRO A 177 1.22 21.36 -3.49
C PRO A 177 2.04 20.70 -4.59
N GLU A 178 2.48 19.47 -4.39
CA GLU A 178 3.30 18.71 -5.34
C GLU A 178 2.49 17.74 -6.24
N ILE A 179 1.18 17.93 -6.36
CA ILE A 179 0.33 17.02 -7.15
C ILE A 179 0.76 16.93 -8.60
N ILE A 180 1.22 18.03 -9.19
CA ILE A 180 1.67 18.07 -10.59
C ILE A 180 2.91 17.21 -10.80
N ASP A 181 3.88 17.31 -9.89
CA ASP A 181 5.10 16.52 -9.92
C ASP A 181 4.81 15.04 -9.68
N PHE A 182 3.89 14.74 -8.77
CA PHE A 182 3.41 13.40 -8.49
C PHE A 182 2.74 12.74 -9.71
N VAL A 183 1.83 13.46 -10.37
CA VAL A 183 1.12 12.98 -11.57
C VAL A 183 2.12 12.70 -12.70
N ASN A 184 3.06 13.58 -12.92
CA ASN A 184 4.03 13.46 -14.00
C ASN A 184 5.23 12.57 -13.66
N TRP A 185 5.40 12.13 -12.42
CA TRP A 185 6.59 11.41 -11.97
C TRP A 185 6.99 10.26 -12.89
N LYS A 186 6.08 9.31 -13.13
CA LYS A 186 6.39 8.15 -13.98
C LYS A 186 6.58 8.52 -15.45
N VAL A 187 5.86 9.51 -15.94
CA VAL A 187 6.04 10.01 -17.32
C VAL A 187 7.46 10.53 -17.52
N GLU A 188 7.97 11.31 -16.58
CA GLU A 188 9.33 11.85 -16.65
C GLU A 188 10.40 10.75 -16.47
N GLU A 189 10.16 9.76 -15.63
CA GLU A 189 11.07 8.62 -15.49
C GLU A 189 11.09 7.73 -16.74
N GLU A 190 9.96 7.51 -17.41
CA GLU A 190 9.89 6.79 -18.69
C GLU A 190 10.64 7.49 -19.82
N LYS A 191 10.65 8.82 -19.83
CA LYS A 191 11.49 9.58 -20.78
C LYS A 191 12.99 9.31 -20.55
N LYS A 192 13.43 9.19 -19.30
CA LYS A 192 14.82 8.82 -18.96
C LYS A 192 15.14 7.40 -19.40
N VAL A 193 14.21 6.44 -19.20
CA VAL A 193 14.39 5.07 -19.67
C VAL A 193 14.54 5.05 -21.20
N ALA A 194 13.69 5.76 -21.93
CA ALA A 194 13.78 5.84 -23.39
C ALA A 194 15.12 6.41 -23.85
N ALA A 195 15.64 7.44 -23.17
CA ALA A 195 16.96 8.02 -23.48
C ALA A 195 18.11 7.02 -23.18
N LEU A 196 18.03 6.27 -22.09
CA LEU A 196 19.02 5.23 -21.73
C LEU A 196 19.02 4.10 -22.76
N ILE A 197 17.85 3.62 -23.19
CA ILE A 197 17.72 2.60 -24.23
C ILE A 197 18.30 3.10 -25.56
N ALA A 198 18.03 4.35 -25.92
CA ALA A 198 18.62 4.96 -27.11
C ALA A 198 20.16 5.09 -27.03
N ALA A 199 20.70 5.20 -25.81
CA ALA A 199 22.16 5.19 -25.55
C ALA A 199 22.77 3.78 -25.49
N GLY A 200 21.98 2.70 -25.72
CA GLY A 200 22.44 1.32 -25.79
C GLY A 200 22.24 0.47 -24.55
N TYR A 201 21.55 0.96 -23.54
CA TYR A 201 21.16 0.14 -22.38
C TYR A 201 20.07 -0.87 -22.77
N PRO A 202 20.05 -2.09 -22.13
CA PRO A 202 19.03 -3.08 -22.41
C PRO A 202 17.62 -2.56 -22.15
N SER A 203 16.68 -2.90 -23.04
CA SER A 203 15.25 -2.53 -22.91
C SER A 203 14.44 -3.46 -22.01
N ASP A 204 15.07 -4.48 -21.41
CA ASP A 204 14.42 -5.39 -20.47
C ASP A 204 13.88 -4.63 -19.27
N TYR A 205 12.65 -4.92 -18.87
CA TYR A 205 12.00 -4.28 -17.72
C TYR A 205 12.77 -4.50 -16.39
N GLU A 206 13.48 -5.62 -16.26
CA GLU A 206 14.39 -5.85 -15.12
C GLU A 206 15.83 -5.38 -15.40
N GLY A 207 16.06 -4.79 -16.57
CA GLY A 207 17.35 -4.29 -17.02
C GLY A 207 17.81 -3.03 -16.30
N GLU A 208 19.04 -2.61 -16.62
CA GLU A 208 19.68 -1.50 -15.93
C GLU A 208 18.96 -0.15 -16.18
N ALA A 209 18.41 0.08 -17.37
CA ALA A 209 17.67 1.29 -17.67
C ALA A 209 16.52 1.52 -16.68
N TYR A 210 15.70 0.50 -16.41
CA TYR A 210 14.59 0.57 -15.45
C TYR A 210 15.04 0.58 -13.99
N ARG A 211 16.19 0.00 -13.67
CA ARG A 211 16.72 0.01 -12.30
C ARG A 211 17.28 1.37 -11.87
N THR A 212 17.67 2.22 -12.80
CA THR A 212 18.22 3.55 -12.50
C THR A 212 17.15 4.59 -12.20
N VAL A 213 15.93 4.44 -12.73
CA VAL A 213 14.83 5.38 -12.53
C VAL A 213 14.01 5.05 -11.28
N SER A 214 13.27 6.02 -10.76
CA SER A 214 12.41 5.87 -9.58
C SER A 214 10.95 5.62 -9.95
N GLY A 215 10.08 5.36 -8.95
CA GLY A 215 8.64 5.18 -9.17
C GLY A 215 8.23 3.84 -9.79
N GLN A 216 9.15 2.86 -9.85
CA GLN A 216 8.89 1.56 -10.48
C GLN A 216 8.28 0.52 -9.51
N ASN A 217 8.27 0.79 -8.21
CA ASN A 217 7.86 -0.16 -7.18
C ASN A 217 6.59 0.25 -6.45
N SER A 218 5.95 1.34 -6.87
CA SER A 218 4.68 1.81 -6.34
C SER A 218 3.63 2.00 -7.43
N ASN A 219 2.37 1.73 -7.08
CA ASN A 219 1.21 2.17 -7.83
C ASN A 219 0.76 3.51 -7.27
N ASN A 220 0.60 4.50 -8.12
CA ASN A 220 0.22 5.84 -7.71
C ASN A 220 -1.26 6.08 -7.98
N SER A 221 -1.95 6.74 -7.04
CA SER A 221 -3.35 7.14 -7.19
C SER A 221 -3.56 8.55 -6.72
N VAL A 222 -4.42 9.28 -7.42
CA VAL A 222 -4.89 10.61 -6.99
C VAL A 222 -6.28 10.49 -6.38
N ARG A 223 -6.51 11.17 -5.26
CA ARG A 223 -7.83 11.26 -4.61
C ARG A 223 -8.53 12.52 -5.09
N VAL A 224 -9.64 12.35 -5.78
CA VAL A 224 -10.39 13.41 -6.45
C VAL A 224 -11.73 13.61 -5.74
N PRO A 225 -11.95 14.74 -5.06
CA PRO A 225 -13.22 15.03 -4.40
C PRO A 225 -14.26 15.56 -5.40
N ASN A 226 -15.55 15.42 -5.06
CA ASN A 226 -16.66 15.84 -5.93
C ASN A 226 -16.63 17.34 -6.28
N ASN A 227 -16.11 18.19 -5.38
CA ASN A 227 -15.99 19.63 -5.66
C ASN A 227 -14.99 19.95 -6.77
N PHE A 228 -13.98 19.09 -6.99
CA PHE A 228 -13.09 19.25 -8.14
C PHE A 228 -13.84 19.11 -9.46
N PHE A 229 -14.72 18.12 -9.58
CA PHE A 229 -15.51 17.92 -10.79
C PHE A 229 -16.48 19.09 -11.05
N LYS A 230 -17.07 19.68 -9.99
CA LYS A 230 -17.86 20.92 -10.13
C LYS A 230 -17.01 22.07 -10.66
N THR A 231 -15.81 22.24 -10.11
CA THR A 231 -14.86 23.27 -10.59
C THR A 231 -14.44 23.01 -12.04
N LEU A 232 -14.26 21.76 -12.41
CA LEU A 232 -13.93 21.35 -13.77
C LEU A 232 -15.05 21.69 -14.75
N ASP A 233 -16.30 21.35 -14.42
CA ASP A 233 -17.49 21.66 -15.24
C ASP A 233 -17.69 23.16 -15.43
N GLU A 234 -17.33 23.96 -14.43
CA GLU A 234 -17.37 25.42 -14.47
C GLU A 234 -16.14 26.07 -15.15
N ASN A 235 -15.20 25.25 -15.68
CA ASN A 235 -13.91 25.70 -16.21
C ASN A 235 -13.13 26.61 -15.24
N GLY A 236 -13.22 26.29 -13.96
CA GLY A 236 -12.69 27.06 -12.86
C GLY A 236 -11.22 26.80 -12.55
N ASP A 237 -10.78 27.45 -11.48
CA ASP A 237 -9.43 27.33 -10.96
C ASP A 237 -9.41 26.41 -9.73
N TRP A 238 -8.37 25.57 -9.62
CA TRP A 238 -8.15 24.68 -8.51
C TRP A 238 -6.96 25.13 -7.68
N GLU A 239 -7.15 25.21 -6.36
CA GLU A 239 -6.12 25.67 -5.43
C GLU A 239 -5.32 24.49 -4.89
N LEU A 240 -3.98 24.60 -4.93
CA LEU A 240 -3.06 23.70 -4.26
C LEU A 240 -2.66 24.31 -2.92
N LYS A 241 -2.88 23.56 -1.82
CA LYS A 241 -2.84 24.08 -0.45
C LYS A 241 -1.68 23.53 0.34
N ALA A 242 -0.98 24.43 1.05
CA ALA A 242 0.02 24.04 2.04
C ALA A 242 -0.57 23.11 3.10
N ARG A 243 0.19 22.14 3.55
CA ARG A 243 -0.23 21.20 4.61
C ARG A 243 -0.02 21.76 6.01
N SER A 244 0.92 22.69 6.14
CA SER A 244 1.26 23.31 7.43
C SER A 244 0.23 24.32 7.92
N ASP A 245 -0.40 25.10 7.03
CA ASP A 245 -1.30 26.22 7.39
C ASP A 245 -2.54 26.37 6.50
N GLY A 246 -2.72 25.51 5.50
CA GLY A 246 -3.86 25.50 4.59
C GLY A 246 -3.90 26.64 3.57
N ARG A 247 -2.88 27.51 3.52
CA ARG A 247 -2.83 28.61 2.55
C ARG A 247 -2.68 28.09 1.12
N THR A 248 -3.26 28.82 0.18
CA THR A 248 -3.05 28.55 -1.25
C THR A 248 -1.60 28.81 -1.62
N MET A 249 -0.88 27.78 -2.05
CA MET A 249 0.49 27.89 -2.56
C MET A 249 0.53 28.16 -4.06
N LYS A 250 -0.39 27.56 -4.79
CA LYS A 250 -0.50 27.65 -6.24
C LYS A 250 -1.94 27.49 -6.68
N THR A 251 -2.32 28.17 -7.74
CA THR A 251 -3.61 27.99 -8.40
C THR A 251 -3.39 27.50 -9.82
N VAL A 252 -4.15 26.51 -10.26
CA VAL A 252 -4.07 25.91 -11.58
C VAL A 252 -5.44 25.79 -12.21
N LYS A 253 -5.54 25.77 -13.53
CA LYS A 253 -6.81 25.44 -14.19
C LYS A 253 -7.18 23.97 -13.92
N ALA A 254 -8.41 23.73 -13.44
CA ALA A 254 -8.90 22.38 -13.18
C ALA A 254 -8.80 21.50 -14.44
N GLN A 255 -9.17 22.03 -15.62
CA GLN A 255 -9.05 21.32 -16.87
C GLN A 255 -7.61 20.93 -17.19
N ALA A 256 -6.64 21.82 -17.01
CA ALA A 256 -5.23 21.53 -17.30
C ALA A 256 -4.68 20.45 -16.35
N LEU A 257 -5.07 20.43 -15.08
CA LEU A 257 -4.70 19.38 -14.15
C LEU A 257 -5.32 18.04 -14.53
N TRP A 258 -6.61 18.04 -14.90
CA TRP A 258 -7.31 16.85 -15.33
C TRP A 258 -6.72 16.24 -16.62
N ASP A 259 -6.37 17.09 -17.58
CA ASP A 259 -5.70 16.66 -18.83
C ASP A 259 -4.33 16.03 -18.54
N GLN A 260 -3.57 16.55 -17.59
CA GLN A 260 -2.30 15.94 -17.17
C GLN A 260 -2.49 14.58 -16.52
N ILE A 261 -3.49 14.41 -15.65
CA ILE A 261 -3.83 13.11 -15.04
C ILE A 261 -4.18 12.09 -16.12
N ASN A 262 -5.07 12.47 -17.05
CA ASN A 262 -5.48 11.60 -18.16
C ASN A 262 -4.30 11.22 -19.06
N TYR A 263 -3.44 12.18 -19.38
CA TYR A 263 -2.25 11.93 -20.18
C TYR A 263 -1.28 10.96 -19.49
N ALA A 264 -1.01 11.17 -18.21
CA ALA A 264 -0.12 10.32 -17.43
C ALA A 264 -0.68 8.89 -17.32
N ALA A 265 -1.97 8.76 -17.00
CA ALA A 265 -2.66 7.48 -16.93
C ALA A 265 -2.64 6.73 -18.28
N TRP A 266 -2.87 7.42 -19.39
CA TRP A 266 -2.76 6.85 -20.72
C TRP A 266 -1.33 6.41 -21.04
N ARG A 267 -0.34 7.22 -20.67
CA ARG A 267 1.08 6.99 -21.03
C ARG A 267 1.74 5.89 -20.22
N CYS A 268 1.47 5.84 -18.90
CA CYS A 268 2.19 5.00 -17.94
C CYS A 268 1.29 4.09 -17.09
N ALA A 269 -0.03 4.05 -17.36
CA ALA A 269 -1.04 3.38 -16.54
C ALA A 269 -1.14 3.91 -15.08
N ASP A 270 -0.52 5.04 -14.79
CA ASP A 270 -0.54 5.74 -13.50
C ASP A 270 -0.63 7.26 -13.73
N PRO A 271 -1.28 8.00 -12.83
CA PRO A 271 -1.94 7.52 -11.62
C PRO A 271 -3.33 6.92 -11.88
N GLY A 272 -3.76 6.03 -10.97
CA GLY A 272 -5.17 5.68 -10.85
C GLY A 272 -5.98 6.82 -10.24
N THR A 273 -7.30 6.83 -10.44
CA THR A 273 -8.20 7.83 -9.86
C THR A 273 -9.06 7.20 -8.78
N GLN A 274 -9.09 7.80 -7.58
CA GLN A 274 -9.97 7.45 -6.49
C GLN A 274 -10.98 8.58 -6.27
N TYR A 275 -12.26 8.25 -6.30
CA TYR A 275 -13.36 9.21 -6.08
C TYR A 275 -13.55 9.40 -4.57
N ASP A 276 -12.77 10.31 -4.00
CA ASP A 276 -12.62 10.49 -2.56
C ASP A 276 -13.94 10.63 -1.81
N THR A 277 -14.81 11.54 -2.24
CA THR A 277 -16.09 11.78 -1.58
C THR A 277 -16.96 10.52 -1.58
N THR A 278 -17.12 9.86 -2.73
CA THR A 278 -17.95 8.66 -2.86
C THR A 278 -17.40 7.49 -2.06
N ILE A 279 -16.07 7.28 -2.08
CA ILE A 279 -15.41 6.24 -1.28
C ILE A 279 -15.69 6.43 0.20
N ASN A 280 -15.58 7.67 0.71
CA ASN A 280 -15.83 7.97 2.12
C ASN A 280 -17.31 7.87 2.51
N GLU A 281 -18.24 8.21 1.61
CA GLU A 281 -19.67 7.99 1.82
C GLU A 281 -20.06 6.52 1.97
N TRP A 282 -19.35 5.62 1.30
CA TRP A 282 -19.58 4.17 1.33
C TRP A 282 -18.66 3.43 2.30
N HIS A 283 -17.82 4.15 3.01
CA HIS A 283 -16.86 3.57 3.94
C HIS A 283 -17.56 2.93 5.14
N THR A 284 -17.22 1.66 5.42
CA THR A 284 -17.87 0.87 6.48
C THR A 284 -17.20 1.00 7.85
N CYS A 285 -16.12 1.78 7.96
CA CYS A 285 -15.35 2.00 9.20
C CYS A 285 -15.06 3.52 9.38
N PRO A 286 -16.09 4.35 9.60
CA PRO A 286 -15.97 5.81 9.56
C PRO A 286 -15.10 6.41 10.66
N GLU A 287 -14.86 5.68 11.74
CA GLU A 287 -14.04 6.08 12.88
C GLU A 287 -12.57 5.59 12.78
N GLY A 288 -12.21 4.97 11.65
CA GLY A 288 -10.89 4.35 11.45
C GLY A 288 -9.91 5.19 10.63
#